data_8153aba44b8e17cf113e7dbf11448711
#
_entry.id   8153aba44b8e17cf113e7dbf11448711
#
_cell.length_a   1.000
_cell.length_b   1.000
_cell.length_c   1.000
_cell.angle_alpha   90.00
_cell.angle_beta   90.00
_cell.angle_gamma   90.00
#
_symmetry.space_group_name_H-M   'P 1'
#
loop_
_entity.id
_entity.type
_entity.pdbx_description
1 polymer ?
#
loop_
_entity_poly.entity_id
_entity_poly.type
_entity_poly.pdbx_seq_one_letter_code
_entity_poly.pdbx_strand_id
1 'polypeptide(L)'
;MKHGQDYRESHLGPESWAKDYDARLFSPGSFDAILWQREQQLLDEIIRQHVPGRESYLDFACGTGRVLAHVERHFQAPVGLDISDTMLAVAKQRVRAARLVEGDATRDPTVLGGQKFDFITAFRFFLNAQPSLREEAMSFVASALKNEQSRLLFNVHGNRYSTRALVAAKARFTREQFASMSVRECIEMAARHGLEVVEWYGIGSYDKALLRLMPQSAWRWAEQVATLPKRFAVYLYFVCRLRRS
;
A
#
# COMPACT_ATOMS: atom_id res chain seq x y z
N MET A 1 7.83 -4.93 -14.45
CA MET A 1 9.10 -4.20 -14.24
C MET A 1 10.14 -4.74 -15.19
N LYS A 2 10.92 -3.88 -15.84
CA LYS A 2 12.10 -4.32 -16.60
C LYS A 2 13.15 -4.82 -15.60
N HIS A 3 13.79 -5.96 -15.88
CA HIS A 3 14.85 -6.51 -15.06
C HIS A 3 15.97 -5.47 -14.87
N GLY A 4 16.36 -5.17 -13.61
CA GLY A 4 17.52 -4.33 -13.27
C GLY A 4 17.25 -2.84 -13.06
N GLN A 5 16.02 -2.36 -13.19
CA GLN A 5 15.71 -0.96 -12.92
C GLN A 5 15.32 -0.77 -11.44
N ASP A 6 15.95 0.21 -10.76
CA ASP A 6 15.58 0.58 -9.39
C ASP A 6 14.12 1.06 -9.37
N TYR A 7 13.34 0.59 -8.41
CA TYR A 7 11.93 0.98 -8.25
C TYR A 7 11.79 2.50 -8.05
N ARG A 8 12.75 3.14 -7.41
CA ARG A 8 12.81 4.59 -7.25
C ARG A 8 12.75 5.31 -8.61
N GLU A 9 13.51 4.84 -9.59
CA GLU A 9 13.56 5.44 -10.93
C GLU A 9 12.25 5.27 -11.71
N SER A 10 11.50 4.21 -11.43
CA SER A 10 10.25 3.92 -12.15
C SER A 10 9.13 4.92 -11.89
N HIS A 11 9.26 5.74 -10.83
CA HIS A 11 8.28 6.76 -10.42
C HIS A 11 8.74 8.20 -10.71
N LEU A 12 9.96 8.38 -11.21
CA LEU A 12 10.48 9.65 -11.69
C LEU A 12 10.09 9.82 -13.18
N GLY A 13 8.81 9.98 -13.42
CA GLY A 13 8.24 10.13 -14.76
C GLY A 13 7.71 11.54 -15.03
N PRO A 14 7.33 11.85 -16.29
CA PRO A 14 6.74 13.15 -16.63
C PRO A 14 5.39 13.35 -15.89
N GLU A 15 5.05 14.61 -15.63
CA GLU A 15 3.83 15.01 -14.91
C GLU A 15 2.53 14.45 -15.55
N SER A 16 2.50 14.32 -16.88
CA SER A 16 1.40 13.71 -17.61
C SER A 16 1.13 12.26 -17.14
N TRP A 17 2.18 11.50 -16.83
CA TRP A 17 2.04 10.13 -16.34
C TRP A 17 1.39 10.07 -14.96
N ALA A 18 1.75 10.99 -14.05
CA ALA A 18 1.15 11.05 -12.71
C ALA A 18 -0.34 11.42 -12.77
N LYS A 19 -0.72 12.37 -13.63
CA LYS A 19 -2.12 12.76 -13.86
C LYS A 19 -2.94 11.63 -14.48
N ASP A 20 -2.38 10.94 -15.47
CA ASP A 20 -3.03 9.82 -16.15
C ASP A 20 -3.12 8.57 -15.29
N TYR A 21 -2.23 8.44 -14.30
CA TYR A 21 -2.18 7.26 -13.41
C TYR A 21 -3.52 7.01 -12.72
N ASP A 22 -4.06 8.03 -12.07
CA ASP A 22 -5.33 7.92 -11.36
C ASP A 22 -6.52 7.78 -12.33
N ALA A 23 -6.54 8.56 -13.41
CA ALA A 23 -7.61 8.49 -14.41
C ALA A 23 -7.70 7.11 -15.06
N ARG A 24 -6.56 6.45 -15.29
CA ARG A 24 -6.53 5.09 -15.86
C ARG A 24 -6.90 4.00 -14.87
N LEU A 25 -6.50 4.12 -13.59
CA LEU A 25 -6.73 3.09 -12.60
C LEU A 25 -8.06 3.24 -11.87
N PHE A 26 -8.45 4.48 -11.55
CA PHE A 26 -9.60 4.76 -10.67
C PHE A 26 -10.77 5.44 -11.40
N SER A 27 -10.88 5.26 -12.73
CA SER A 27 -12.08 5.72 -13.45
C SER A 27 -13.36 5.13 -12.86
N PRO A 28 -14.48 5.87 -12.86
CA PRO A 28 -15.74 5.39 -12.32
C PRO A 28 -16.13 4.01 -12.89
N GLY A 29 -16.43 3.07 -11.99
CA GLY A 29 -16.78 1.70 -12.37
C GLY A 29 -15.59 0.79 -12.71
N SER A 30 -14.34 1.27 -12.70
CA SER A 30 -13.17 0.41 -12.84
C SER A 30 -13.05 -0.55 -11.64
N PHE A 31 -12.36 -1.67 -11.86
CA PHE A 31 -12.07 -2.61 -10.76
C PHE A 31 -11.33 -1.93 -9.59
N ASP A 32 -10.33 -1.11 -9.90
CA ASP A 32 -9.58 -0.40 -8.85
C ASP A 32 -10.43 0.62 -8.10
N ALA A 33 -11.41 1.25 -8.74
CA ALA A 33 -12.36 2.14 -8.07
C ALA A 33 -13.29 1.37 -7.10
N ILE A 34 -13.76 0.18 -7.50
CA ILE A 34 -14.57 -0.70 -6.64
C ILE A 34 -13.73 -1.20 -5.46
N LEU A 35 -12.50 -1.66 -5.73
CA LEU A 35 -11.57 -2.09 -4.70
C LEU A 35 -11.25 -0.96 -3.72
N TRP A 36 -11.07 0.28 -4.23
CA TRP A 36 -10.79 1.44 -3.40
C TRP A 36 -11.90 1.74 -2.39
N GLN A 37 -13.16 1.57 -2.76
CA GLN A 37 -14.27 1.71 -1.80
C GLN A 37 -14.15 0.71 -0.64
N ARG A 38 -13.72 -0.51 -0.93
CA ARG A 38 -13.45 -1.53 0.10
C ARG A 38 -12.22 -1.19 0.95
N GLU A 39 -11.15 -0.70 0.31
CA GLU A 39 -9.93 -0.24 1.01
C GLU A 39 -10.26 0.90 1.99
N GLN A 40 -11.12 1.86 1.60
CA GLN A 40 -11.56 2.95 2.48
C GLN A 40 -12.29 2.43 3.72
N GLN A 41 -13.23 1.51 3.54
CA GLN A 41 -13.95 0.89 4.66
C GLN A 41 -13.01 0.15 5.61
N LEU A 42 -12.06 -0.61 5.05
CA LEU A 42 -11.06 -1.32 5.83
C LEU A 42 -10.12 -0.35 6.57
N LEU A 43 -9.69 0.74 5.94
CA LEU A 43 -8.88 1.79 6.56
C LEU A 43 -9.60 2.41 7.76
N ASP A 44 -10.85 2.81 7.60
CA ASP A 44 -11.66 3.38 8.69
C ASP A 44 -11.85 2.38 9.84
N GLU A 45 -12.05 1.10 9.52
CA GLU A 45 -12.16 0.02 10.52
C GLU A 45 -10.86 -0.19 11.28
N ILE A 46 -9.72 -0.31 10.58
CA ILE A 46 -8.40 -0.48 11.18
C ILE A 46 -8.04 0.71 12.07
N ILE A 47 -8.28 1.93 11.59
CA ILE A 47 -8.03 3.14 12.36
C ILE A 47 -8.85 3.13 13.65
N ARG A 48 -10.12 2.75 13.59
CA ARG A 48 -11.01 2.68 14.76
C ARG A 48 -10.59 1.60 15.75
N GLN A 49 -10.19 0.42 15.27
CA GLN A 49 -9.93 -0.74 16.13
C GLN A 49 -8.50 -0.81 16.66
N HIS A 50 -7.51 -0.38 15.86
CA HIS A 50 -6.10 -0.66 16.15
C HIS A 50 -5.25 0.58 16.43
N VAL A 51 -5.72 1.79 16.05
CA VAL A 51 -4.90 3.00 16.15
C VAL A 51 -5.47 3.91 17.24
N PRO A 52 -4.95 3.86 18.48
CA PRO A 52 -5.44 4.70 19.58
C PRO A 52 -4.98 6.15 19.49
N GLY A 53 -3.75 6.41 19.01
CA GLY A 53 -3.19 7.75 18.83
C GLY A 53 -3.74 8.45 17.58
N ARG A 54 -3.96 9.77 17.67
CA ARG A 54 -4.52 10.60 16.59
C ARG A 54 -3.72 11.88 16.33
N GLU A 55 -2.54 11.98 16.89
CA GLU A 55 -1.71 13.18 16.75
C GLU A 55 -1.02 13.21 15.38
N SER A 56 -0.32 12.13 15.02
CA SER A 56 0.56 12.13 13.87
C SER A 56 0.35 10.93 12.96
N TYR A 57 0.35 11.19 11.64
CA TYR A 57 0.18 10.18 10.61
C TYR A 57 1.19 10.39 9.47
N LEU A 58 1.77 9.31 8.97
CA LEU A 58 2.62 9.29 7.79
C LEU A 58 2.04 8.37 6.73
N ASP A 59 1.84 8.89 5.52
CA ASP A 59 1.67 8.05 4.33
C ASP A 59 3.03 7.94 3.62
N PHE A 60 3.69 6.81 3.80
CA PHE A 60 5.00 6.52 3.21
C PHE A 60 4.84 6.07 1.76
N ALA A 61 5.57 6.70 0.84
CA ALA A 61 5.42 6.56 -0.61
C ALA A 61 3.98 6.88 -1.06
N CYS A 62 3.50 8.07 -0.68
CA CYS A 62 2.10 8.46 -0.79
C CYS A 62 1.61 8.63 -2.24
N GLY A 63 2.52 8.75 -3.22
CA GLY A 63 2.20 8.93 -4.63
C GLY A 63 1.27 10.12 -4.87
N THR A 64 0.16 9.89 -5.55
CA THR A 64 -0.88 10.91 -5.84
C THR A 64 -1.75 11.27 -4.62
N GLY A 65 -1.41 10.82 -3.41
CA GLY A 65 -2.07 11.17 -2.16
C GLY A 65 -3.44 10.55 -1.94
N ARG A 66 -3.78 9.45 -2.62
CA ARG A 66 -5.11 8.82 -2.53
C ARG A 66 -5.42 8.29 -1.12
N VAL A 67 -4.49 7.57 -0.50
CA VAL A 67 -4.62 7.04 0.86
C VAL A 67 -4.52 8.19 1.85
N LEU A 68 -3.54 9.07 1.68
CA LEU A 68 -3.32 10.26 2.50
C LEU A 68 -4.58 11.11 2.66
N ALA A 69 -5.23 11.48 1.54
CA ALA A 69 -6.44 12.32 1.55
C ALA A 69 -7.65 11.64 2.22
N HIS A 70 -7.71 10.32 2.22
CA HIS A 70 -8.77 9.61 2.95
C HIS A 70 -8.49 9.58 4.45
N VAL A 71 -7.23 9.35 4.83
CA VAL A 71 -6.83 9.11 6.23
C VAL A 71 -6.56 10.42 7.00
N GLU A 72 -6.11 11.49 6.33
CA GLU A 72 -5.71 12.75 6.97
C GLU A 72 -6.75 13.32 7.93
N ARG A 73 -8.05 13.14 7.65
CA ARG A 73 -9.16 13.61 8.47
C ARG A 73 -9.20 13.03 9.89
N HIS A 74 -8.51 11.94 10.14
CA HIS A 74 -8.46 11.25 11.42
C HIS A 74 -7.31 11.69 12.31
N PHE A 75 -6.40 12.56 11.81
CA PHE A 75 -5.17 12.93 12.49
C PHE A 75 -4.94 14.44 12.50
N GLN A 76 -4.25 14.93 13.54
CA GLN A 76 -3.97 16.36 13.70
C GLN A 76 -2.81 16.83 12.82
N ALA A 77 -1.77 16.00 12.68
CA ALA A 77 -0.57 16.32 11.91
C ALA A 77 -0.27 15.23 10.85
N PRO A 78 -1.06 15.14 9.77
CA PRO A 78 -0.82 14.19 8.69
C PRO A 78 0.33 14.67 7.79
N VAL A 79 1.16 13.71 7.36
CA VAL A 79 2.30 13.92 6.47
C VAL A 79 2.26 12.91 5.33
N GLY A 80 2.48 13.34 4.10
CA GLY A 80 2.74 12.50 2.94
C GLY A 80 4.21 12.63 2.53
N LEU A 81 4.88 11.51 2.34
CA LEU A 81 6.25 11.44 1.85
C LEU A 81 6.31 10.67 0.54
N ASP A 82 6.93 11.25 -0.47
CA ASP A 82 7.22 10.57 -1.74
C ASP A 82 8.51 11.11 -2.35
N ILE A 83 9.17 10.31 -3.18
CA ILE A 83 10.38 10.72 -3.91
C ILE A 83 10.06 11.53 -5.18
N SER A 84 8.82 11.47 -5.65
CA SER A 84 8.39 12.03 -6.94
C SER A 84 7.67 13.36 -6.72
N ASP A 85 8.31 14.46 -7.14
CA ASP A 85 7.73 15.80 -7.19
C ASP A 85 6.45 15.84 -8.04
N THR A 86 6.43 15.15 -9.16
CA THR A 86 5.27 15.08 -10.06
C THR A 86 4.08 14.36 -9.43
N MET A 87 4.31 13.31 -8.64
CA MET A 87 3.26 12.66 -7.84
C MET A 87 2.75 13.59 -6.74
N LEU A 88 3.65 14.26 -6.03
CA LEU A 88 3.29 15.21 -4.98
C LEU A 88 2.53 16.43 -5.52
N ALA A 89 2.81 16.87 -6.74
CA ALA A 89 2.03 17.93 -7.40
C ALA A 89 0.55 17.52 -7.59
N VAL A 90 0.28 16.25 -7.91
CA VAL A 90 -1.08 15.71 -7.97
C VAL A 90 -1.67 15.56 -6.56
N ALA A 91 -0.88 15.04 -5.60
CA ALA A 91 -1.30 14.88 -4.21
C ALA A 91 -1.75 16.22 -3.61
N LYS A 92 -1.03 17.32 -3.89
CA LYS A 92 -1.35 18.67 -3.42
C LYS A 92 -2.75 19.14 -3.81
N GLN A 93 -3.27 18.68 -4.94
CA GLN A 93 -4.63 19.01 -5.38
C GLN A 93 -5.72 18.19 -4.65
N ARG A 94 -5.33 17.11 -3.99
CA ARG A 94 -6.23 16.15 -3.34
C ARG A 94 -6.30 16.32 -1.83
N VAL A 95 -5.15 16.53 -1.19
CA VAL A 95 -5.05 16.68 0.27
C VAL A 95 -5.52 18.06 0.72
N ARG A 96 -6.02 18.15 1.96
CA ARG A 96 -6.53 19.40 2.55
C ARG A 96 -5.70 19.87 3.74
N ALA A 97 -5.24 18.93 4.56
CA ALA A 97 -4.54 19.21 5.82
C ALA A 97 -3.11 18.66 5.84
N ALA A 98 -2.81 17.67 5.02
CA ALA A 98 -1.53 16.99 5.08
C ALA A 98 -0.38 17.86 4.56
N ARG A 99 0.75 17.84 5.28
CA ARG A 99 2.03 18.37 4.82
C ARG A 99 2.65 17.36 3.86
N LEU A 100 3.04 17.81 2.67
CA LEU A 100 3.75 17.00 1.68
C LEU A 100 5.24 17.23 1.77
N VAL A 101 6.02 16.16 1.74
CA VAL A 101 7.48 16.18 1.80
C VAL A 101 8.02 15.37 0.64
N GLU A 102 8.89 15.99 -0.15
CA GLU A 102 9.66 15.29 -1.18
C GLU A 102 10.94 14.75 -0.57
N GLY A 103 11.24 13.47 -0.80
CA GLY A 103 12.48 12.87 -0.36
C GLY A 103 12.47 11.35 -0.29
N ASP A 104 13.66 10.78 -0.20
CA ASP A 104 13.89 9.34 -0.05
C ASP A 104 14.33 9.01 1.38
N ALA A 105 13.38 8.68 2.22
CA ALA A 105 13.65 8.32 3.62
C ALA A 105 14.46 7.01 3.78
N THR A 106 14.62 6.24 2.74
CA THR A 106 15.45 5.02 2.78
C THR A 106 16.94 5.37 2.60
N ARG A 107 17.25 6.53 2.00
CA ARG A 107 18.60 7.08 1.84
C ARG A 107 18.91 8.15 2.88
N ASP A 108 17.92 8.99 3.16
CA ASP A 108 18.01 10.02 4.20
C ASP A 108 16.91 9.84 5.26
N PRO A 109 17.18 9.06 6.33
CA PRO A 109 16.22 8.88 7.42
C PRO A 109 15.85 10.16 8.16
N THR A 110 16.60 11.25 7.95
CA THR A 110 16.37 12.55 8.60
C THR A 110 15.43 13.45 7.80
N VAL A 111 14.98 13.06 6.62
CA VAL A 111 14.11 13.85 5.73
C VAL A 111 12.83 14.38 6.41
N LEU A 112 12.36 13.69 7.46
CA LEU A 112 11.23 14.08 8.30
C LEU A 112 11.67 14.70 9.64
N GLY A 113 12.94 15.12 9.78
CA GLY A 113 13.45 15.76 11.00
C GLY A 113 13.39 14.87 12.24
N GLY A 114 13.43 13.56 12.10
CA GLY A 114 13.31 12.61 13.22
C GLY A 114 11.89 12.48 13.79
N GLN A 115 10.87 13.04 13.12
CA GLN A 115 9.47 12.95 13.56
C GLN A 115 9.03 11.49 13.72
N LYS A 116 8.24 11.21 14.77
CA LYS A 116 7.63 9.90 15.03
C LYS A 116 6.12 9.97 14.85
N PHE A 117 5.53 8.82 14.47
CA PHE A 117 4.13 8.76 14.06
C PHE A 117 3.34 7.74 14.88
N ASP A 118 2.09 8.10 15.18
CA ASP A 118 1.12 7.18 15.79
C ASP A 118 0.62 6.16 14.79
N PHE A 119 0.51 6.56 13.51
CA PHE A 119 0.09 5.69 12.42
C PHE A 119 0.93 5.92 11.17
N ILE A 120 1.31 4.83 10.50
CA ILE A 120 2.02 4.87 9.23
C ILE A 120 1.29 3.96 8.25
N THR A 121 1.04 4.45 7.03
CA THR A 121 0.60 3.63 5.90
C THR A 121 1.70 3.51 4.86
N ALA A 122 1.77 2.33 4.19
CA ALA A 122 2.66 2.09 3.05
C ALA A 122 1.95 1.21 2.02
N PHE A 123 1.25 1.85 1.07
CA PHE A 123 0.38 1.16 0.13
C PHE A 123 1.06 0.99 -1.23
N ARG A 124 0.92 -0.22 -1.80
CA ARG A 124 1.43 -0.59 -3.14
C ARG A 124 2.94 -0.43 -3.32
N PHE A 125 3.68 -0.31 -2.22
CA PHE A 125 5.13 -0.14 -2.22
C PHE A 125 5.86 -1.49 -2.16
N PHE A 126 5.65 -2.28 -1.10
CA PHE A 126 6.48 -3.44 -0.78
C PHE A 126 6.50 -4.53 -1.86
N LEU A 127 5.40 -4.76 -2.58
CA LEU A 127 5.41 -5.75 -3.66
C LEU A 127 6.21 -5.27 -4.88
N ASN A 128 6.20 -3.97 -5.15
CA ASN A 128 6.83 -3.37 -6.33
C ASN A 128 8.33 -3.12 -6.13
N ALA A 129 8.74 -2.81 -4.90
CA ALA A 129 10.13 -2.55 -4.55
C ALA A 129 10.99 -3.83 -4.67
N GLN A 130 12.26 -3.67 -5.07
CA GLN A 130 13.25 -4.73 -5.03
C GLN A 130 13.55 -5.17 -3.58
N PRO A 131 14.07 -6.39 -3.36
CA PRO A 131 14.26 -6.93 -2.00
C PRO A 131 15.06 -6.01 -1.06
N SER A 132 16.19 -5.43 -1.52
CA SER A 132 16.98 -4.50 -0.69
C SER A 132 16.18 -3.28 -0.26
N LEU A 133 15.43 -2.66 -1.19
CA LEU A 133 14.62 -1.50 -0.90
C LEU A 133 13.46 -1.81 0.05
N ARG A 134 12.92 -3.05 0.02
CA ARG A 134 11.91 -3.48 1.01
C ARG A 134 12.46 -3.48 2.42
N GLU A 135 13.70 -4.00 2.60
CA GLU A 135 14.35 -4.03 3.92
C GLU A 135 14.67 -2.60 4.40
N GLU A 136 15.22 -1.74 3.54
CA GLU A 136 15.50 -0.34 3.86
C GLU A 136 14.21 0.39 4.28
N ALA A 137 13.14 0.27 3.50
CA ALA A 137 11.86 0.90 3.79
C ALA A 137 11.22 0.36 5.08
N MET A 138 11.27 -0.96 5.31
CA MET A 138 10.73 -1.56 6.53
C MET A 138 11.50 -1.10 7.76
N SER A 139 12.84 -0.98 7.66
CA SER A 139 13.69 -0.41 8.70
C SER A 139 13.29 1.02 9.03
N PHE A 140 13.11 1.85 7.99
CA PHE A 140 12.70 3.24 8.18
C PHE A 140 11.32 3.33 8.86
N VAL A 141 10.29 2.67 8.32
CA VAL A 141 8.93 2.79 8.89
C VAL A 141 8.83 2.23 10.30
N ALA A 142 9.59 1.16 10.62
CA ALA A 142 9.68 0.65 11.98
C ALA A 142 10.31 1.68 12.93
N SER A 143 11.41 2.30 12.51
CA SER A 143 12.08 3.34 13.29
C SER A 143 11.24 4.60 13.46
N ALA A 144 10.35 4.91 12.52
CA ALA A 144 9.49 6.09 12.55
C ALA A 144 8.23 5.93 13.41
N LEU A 145 7.91 4.72 13.89
CA LEU A 145 6.83 4.52 14.87
C LEU A 145 7.19 5.16 16.22
N LYS A 146 6.21 5.81 16.84
CA LYS A 146 6.39 6.58 18.08
C LYS A 146 6.61 5.68 19.30
N ASN A 147 5.84 4.60 19.40
CA ASN A 147 5.88 3.66 20.53
C ASN A 147 5.11 2.35 20.18
N GLU A 148 4.97 1.46 21.17
CA GLU A 148 4.26 0.17 20.99
C GLU A 148 2.75 0.31 20.69
N GLN A 149 2.15 1.46 20.98
CA GLN A 149 0.74 1.75 20.64
C GLN A 149 0.59 2.21 19.19
N SER A 150 1.68 2.64 18.57
CA SER A 150 1.68 3.06 17.16
C SER A 150 1.50 1.87 16.22
N ARG A 151 0.97 2.13 15.03
CA ARG A 151 0.70 1.09 14.04
C ARG A 151 1.29 1.43 12.68
N LEU A 152 1.84 0.40 12.06
CA LEU A 152 2.13 0.38 10.62
C LEU A 152 1.04 -0.45 9.93
N LEU A 153 0.46 0.09 8.87
CA LEU A 153 -0.39 -0.65 7.93
C LEU A 153 0.27 -0.66 6.57
N PHE A 154 0.66 -1.83 6.10
CA PHE A 154 1.15 -1.98 4.73
C PHE A 154 0.34 -3.02 3.95
N ASN A 155 0.35 -2.90 2.63
CA ASN A 155 -0.31 -3.88 1.79
C ASN A 155 0.61 -4.50 0.73
N VAL A 156 0.21 -5.69 0.27
CA VAL A 156 0.72 -6.32 -0.94
C VAL A 156 -0.45 -6.69 -1.86
N HIS A 157 -0.36 -6.27 -3.12
CA HIS A 157 -1.43 -6.46 -4.12
C HIS A 157 -1.17 -7.66 -5.03
N GLY A 158 -0.60 -8.71 -4.46
CA GLY A 158 -0.24 -9.94 -5.20
C GLY A 158 0.05 -11.08 -4.24
N ASN A 159 -1.01 -11.66 -3.66
CA ASN A 159 -0.87 -12.84 -2.84
C ASN A 159 -0.55 -14.07 -3.70
N ARG A 160 0.51 -14.79 -3.32
CA ARG A 160 0.99 -15.99 -4.01
C ARG A 160 -0.04 -17.12 -4.07
N TYR A 161 -0.92 -17.20 -3.09
CA TYR A 161 -1.93 -18.24 -2.97
C TYR A 161 -3.33 -17.84 -3.45
N SER A 162 -3.46 -16.68 -4.08
CA SER A 162 -4.71 -16.21 -4.67
C SER A 162 -4.93 -16.72 -6.10
N THR A 163 -6.06 -16.37 -6.68
CA THR A 163 -6.35 -16.60 -8.10
C THR A 163 -5.32 -15.97 -9.04
N ARG A 164 -4.53 -15.00 -8.57
CA ARG A 164 -3.36 -14.45 -9.28
C ARG A 164 -2.31 -15.53 -9.61
N ALA A 165 -2.18 -16.57 -8.81
CA ALA A 165 -1.27 -17.69 -9.09
C ALA A 165 -1.63 -18.41 -10.40
N LEU A 166 -2.93 -18.51 -10.72
CA LEU A 166 -3.41 -19.11 -11.99
C LEU A 166 -3.00 -18.24 -13.18
N VAL A 167 -3.13 -16.92 -13.04
CA VAL A 167 -2.71 -15.94 -14.07
C VAL A 167 -1.19 -15.98 -14.22
N ALA A 168 -0.44 -16.02 -13.12
CA ALA A 168 1.02 -16.12 -13.14
C ALA A 168 1.54 -17.42 -13.78
N ALA A 169 0.85 -18.54 -13.58
CA ALA A 169 1.18 -19.80 -14.22
C ALA A 169 1.05 -19.70 -15.76
N LYS A 170 -0.01 -19.05 -16.27
CA LYS A 170 -0.18 -18.75 -17.69
C LYS A 170 0.90 -17.81 -18.22
N ALA A 171 1.30 -16.80 -17.43
CA ALA A 171 2.30 -15.80 -17.80
C ALA A 171 3.73 -16.37 -17.90
N ARG A 172 4.03 -17.53 -17.28
CA ARG A 172 5.31 -18.23 -17.47
C ARG A 172 5.59 -18.55 -18.94
N PHE A 173 4.55 -18.71 -19.75
CA PHE A 173 4.68 -18.92 -21.19
C PHE A 173 4.90 -17.60 -21.96
N THR A 174 4.61 -16.43 -21.36
CA THR A 174 4.74 -15.11 -22.00
C THR A 174 5.94 -14.30 -21.51
N ARG A 175 6.83 -14.87 -20.68
CA ARG A 175 7.96 -14.20 -20.02
C ARG A 175 7.61 -12.98 -19.15
N GLU A 176 6.35 -12.77 -18.82
CA GLU A 176 5.94 -11.73 -17.87
C GLU A 176 6.19 -12.19 -16.42
N GLN A 177 6.94 -11.39 -15.66
CA GLN A 177 7.17 -11.67 -14.25
C GLN A 177 6.10 -11.00 -13.39
N PHE A 178 5.30 -11.82 -12.71
CA PHE A 178 4.35 -11.35 -11.70
C PHE A 178 4.98 -11.43 -10.31
N ALA A 179 5.23 -10.27 -9.69
CA ALA A 179 5.63 -10.24 -8.31
C ALA A 179 4.49 -10.77 -7.42
N SER A 180 4.82 -11.63 -6.46
CA SER A 180 3.87 -12.15 -5.47
C SER A 180 4.56 -12.39 -4.14
N MET A 181 3.83 -12.18 -3.04
CA MET A 181 4.28 -12.48 -1.68
C MET A 181 3.21 -13.30 -0.95
N SER A 182 3.64 -14.21 -0.09
CA SER A 182 2.76 -14.93 0.82
C SER A 182 2.58 -14.16 2.13
N VAL A 183 1.55 -14.51 2.90
CA VAL A 183 1.34 -14.00 4.27
C VAL A 183 2.59 -14.24 5.13
N ARG A 184 3.19 -15.44 5.02
CA ARG A 184 4.39 -15.80 5.79
C ARG A 184 5.58 -14.88 5.46
N GLU A 185 5.86 -14.65 4.19
CA GLU A 185 6.96 -13.76 3.77
C GLU A 185 6.77 -12.33 4.28
N CYS A 186 5.52 -11.84 4.30
CA CYS A 186 5.20 -10.50 4.84
C CYS A 186 5.40 -10.43 6.35
N ILE A 187 4.99 -11.48 7.09
CA ILE A 187 5.20 -11.58 8.54
C ILE A 187 6.69 -11.65 8.87
N GLU A 188 7.45 -12.49 8.16
CA GLU A 188 8.90 -12.62 8.35
C GLU A 188 9.65 -11.32 8.02
N MET A 189 9.23 -10.60 6.98
CA MET A 189 9.78 -9.29 6.63
C MET A 189 9.58 -8.28 7.77
N ALA A 190 8.37 -8.16 8.31
CA ALA A 190 8.07 -7.29 9.44
C ALA A 190 8.88 -7.69 10.69
N ALA A 191 8.95 -8.99 10.98
CA ALA A 191 9.64 -9.51 12.16
C ALA A 191 11.15 -9.24 12.18
N ARG A 192 11.82 -9.23 11.01
CA ARG A 192 13.24 -8.87 10.91
C ARG A 192 13.55 -7.45 11.36
N HIS A 193 12.57 -6.56 11.31
CA HIS A 193 12.70 -5.15 11.72
C HIS A 193 12.03 -4.84 13.07
N GLY A 194 11.87 -5.85 13.94
CA GLY A 194 11.33 -5.65 15.28
C GLY A 194 9.83 -5.37 15.31
N LEU A 195 9.12 -5.66 14.23
CA LEU A 195 7.67 -5.51 14.16
C LEU A 195 6.96 -6.86 14.40
N GLU A 196 5.78 -6.78 14.98
CA GLU A 196 4.85 -7.88 15.17
C GLU A 196 3.57 -7.59 14.38
N VAL A 197 3.14 -8.52 13.55
CA VAL A 197 1.83 -8.45 12.88
C VAL A 197 0.75 -8.81 13.88
N VAL A 198 -0.07 -7.85 14.26
CA VAL A 198 -1.16 -8.03 15.24
C VAL A 198 -2.45 -8.53 14.56
N GLU A 199 -2.67 -8.15 13.32
CA GLU A 199 -3.80 -8.61 12.51
C GLU A 199 -3.45 -8.46 11.03
N TRP A 200 -4.12 -9.24 10.18
CA TRP A 200 -4.05 -9.07 8.73
C TRP A 200 -5.41 -9.31 8.09
N TYR A 201 -5.64 -8.67 6.96
CA TYR A 201 -6.89 -8.67 6.22
C TYR A 201 -6.65 -9.06 4.76
N GLY A 202 -7.69 -9.60 4.13
CA GLY A 202 -7.67 -9.94 2.71
C GLY A 202 -8.85 -9.30 1.99
N ILE A 203 -8.60 -8.64 0.86
CA ILE A 203 -9.62 -8.09 -0.02
C ILE A 203 -9.39 -8.58 -1.45
N GLY A 204 -10.48 -8.74 -2.19
CA GLY A 204 -10.43 -9.17 -3.58
C GLY A 204 -10.32 -10.68 -3.72
N SER A 205 -11.41 -11.30 -4.15
CA SER A 205 -11.48 -12.75 -4.35
C SER A 205 -10.88 -13.19 -5.66
N TYR A 206 -10.85 -12.29 -6.66
CA TYR A 206 -10.42 -12.60 -8.02
C TYR A 206 -9.36 -11.63 -8.52
N ASP A 207 -8.39 -12.14 -9.28
CA ASP A 207 -7.45 -11.30 -10.02
C ASP A 207 -8.17 -10.57 -11.17
N LYS A 208 -7.72 -9.35 -11.46
CA LYS A 208 -8.27 -8.50 -12.53
C LYS A 208 -8.37 -9.21 -13.89
N ALA A 209 -7.41 -10.08 -14.21
CA ALA A 209 -7.40 -10.79 -15.48
C ALA A 209 -8.56 -11.79 -15.58
N LEU A 210 -9.00 -12.37 -14.46
CA LEU A 210 -10.18 -13.24 -14.42
C LEU A 210 -11.47 -12.42 -14.47
N LEU A 211 -11.53 -11.29 -13.77
CA LEU A 211 -12.69 -10.40 -13.78
C LEU A 211 -12.98 -9.80 -15.16
N ARG A 212 -11.95 -9.57 -15.99
CA ARG A 212 -12.12 -9.11 -17.37
C ARG A 212 -12.90 -10.10 -18.26
N LEU A 213 -13.02 -11.35 -17.85
CA LEU A 213 -13.84 -12.37 -18.53
C LEU A 213 -15.33 -12.28 -18.16
N MET A 214 -15.69 -11.43 -17.19
CA MET A 214 -17.06 -11.24 -16.69
C MET A 214 -17.59 -9.87 -17.09
N PRO A 215 -18.92 -9.69 -17.26
CA PRO A 215 -19.52 -8.38 -17.40
C PRO A 215 -19.21 -7.49 -16.18
N GLN A 216 -19.00 -6.20 -16.40
CA GLN A 216 -18.65 -5.25 -15.33
C GLN A 216 -19.70 -5.22 -14.20
N SER A 217 -20.98 -5.40 -14.52
CA SER A 217 -22.06 -5.49 -13.53
C SER A 217 -21.90 -6.66 -12.57
N ALA A 218 -21.24 -7.74 -13.00
CA ALA A 218 -21.00 -8.92 -12.18
C ALA A 218 -19.79 -8.75 -11.23
N TRP A 219 -18.90 -7.78 -11.44
CA TRP A 219 -17.72 -7.60 -10.60
C TRP A 219 -18.10 -7.23 -9.16
N ARG A 220 -19.07 -6.32 -8.97
CA ARG A 220 -19.57 -5.95 -7.65
C ARG A 220 -20.17 -7.13 -6.93
N TRP A 221 -20.98 -7.90 -7.64
CA TRP A 221 -21.60 -9.11 -7.10
C TRP A 221 -20.54 -10.15 -6.73
N ALA A 222 -19.57 -10.43 -7.61
CA ALA A 222 -18.50 -11.37 -7.38
C ALA A 222 -17.67 -11.01 -6.12
N GLU A 223 -17.37 -9.72 -5.92
CA GLU A 223 -16.64 -9.23 -4.75
C GLU A 223 -17.48 -9.24 -3.46
N GLN A 224 -18.81 -9.13 -3.57
CA GLN A 224 -19.71 -9.15 -2.42
C GLN A 224 -20.04 -10.57 -1.95
N VAL A 225 -20.21 -11.50 -2.88
CA VAL A 225 -20.70 -12.86 -2.62
C VAL A 225 -19.57 -13.87 -2.46
N ALA A 226 -18.45 -13.67 -3.15
CA ALA A 226 -17.32 -14.58 -3.07
C ALA A 226 -16.52 -14.36 -1.78
N THR A 227 -17.00 -14.94 -0.70
CA THR A 227 -16.29 -15.03 0.58
C THR A 227 -15.23 -16.13 0.54
N LEU A 228 -14.20 -15.95 -0.29
CA LEU A 228 -13.02 -16.81 -0.16
C LEU A 228 -12.37 -16.55 1.21
N PRO A 229 -11.84 -17.60 1.88
CA PRO A 229 -11.05 -17.39 3.09
C PRO A 229 -9.96 -16.35 2.84
N LYS A 230 -9.77 -15.42 3.78
CA LYS A 230 -8.85 -14.26 3.64
C LYS A 230 -7.46 -14.64 3.11
N ARG A 231 -6.98 -15.87 3.37
CA ARG A 231 -5.70 -16.39 2.89
C ARG A 231 -5.59 -16.49 1.35
N PHE A 232 -6.71 -16.52 0.64
CA PHE A 232 -6.76 -16.61 -0.82
C PHE A 232 -7.11 -15.27 -1.48
N ALA A 233 -7.32 -14.22 -0.70
CA ALA A 233 -7.55 -12.88 -1.22
C ALA A 233 -6.35 -12.39 -2.04
N VAL A 234 -6.60 -11.60 -3.08
CA VAL A 234 -5.55 -11.07 -3.97
C VAL A 234 -4.73 -9.99 -3.27
N TYR A 235 -5.39 -9.15 -2.48
CA TYR A 235 -4.79 -8.04 -1.73
C TYR A 235 -4.73 -8.40 -0.25
N LEU A 236 -3.55 -8.29 0.33
CA LEU A 236 -3.30 -8.54 1.74
C LEU A 236 -2.87 -7.24 2.44
N TYR A 237 -3.38 -7.02 3.64
CA TYR A 237 -3.14 -5.84 4.47
C TYR A 237 -2.66 -6.31 5.84
N PHE A 238 -1.57 -5.74 6.33
CA PHE A 238 -0.92 -6.15 7.58
C PHE A 238 -0.86 -4.98 8.54
N VAL A 239 -1.48 -5.14 9.72
CA VAL A 239 -1.39 -4.20 10.83
C VAL A 239 -0.25 -4.67 11.74
N CYS A 240 0.77 -3.84 11.90
CA CYS A 240 1.95 -4.15 12.69
C CYS A 240 2.12 -3.16 13.84
N ARG A 241 2.79 -3.61 14.90
CA ARG A 241 3.28 -2.77 15.99
C ARG A 241 4.75 -3.07 16.29
N LEU A 242 5.40 -2.20 17.02
CA LEU A 242 6.69 -2.53 17.62
C LEU A 242 6.52 -3.73 18.55
N ARG A 243 7.45 -4.70 18.44
CA ARG A 243 7.48 -5.86 19.34
C ARG A 243 7.81 -5.36 20.75
N ARG A 244 7.10 -5.86 21.74
CA ARG A 244 7.46 -5.63 23.13
C ARG A 244 8.81 -6.26 23.41
N SER A 245 9.73 -5.48 23.98
CA SER A 245 11.03 -5.95 24.49
C SER A 245 10.87 -6.86 25.69
#